data_e43c0a7e9eacf090e9e68a57962a9bf9
#
_entry.id   e43c0a7e9eacf090e9e68a57962a9bf9
#
_cell.length_a   1.000
_cell.length_b   1.000
_cell.length_c   1.000
_cell.angle_alpha   90.00
_cell.angle_beta   90.00
_cell.angle_gamma   90.00
#
_symmetry.space_group_name_H-M   'P 1'
#
loop_
_entity.id
_entity.type
_entity.pdbx_description
1 polymer ?
#
loop_
_entity_poly.entity_id
_entity_poly.type
_entity_poly.pdbx_seq_one_letter_code
_entity_poly.pdbx_strand_id
1 'polypeptide(L)'
;SVKSRGLGDVYKRQVLESLTPGSGHPMDWLAIGIMALGTAEQTGDPKSDSMNLIARMPELMARVFLLRGGKKEQLRPRKPELGLVENFVHMLGIDGEEAERMCRVLRFFFILHMDHGGGNLSTFTGKAVASGRASVYASMASAMNALSGPLHGRANQAVLEFIQRIGTSNRDEIAAFVNAEIDSRRPIYGFGHGVLSAEDPRARLLIGLGDEICPDDELYKIVKVLREITPEILKERLPKIRNPYPNVDLGSGMLLHSVGFVKPDYYTTFFGWARVAGICAQILDERNSREGRGTPIYRPKYIPKNQPFRRLG
;
A
#
# COMPACT_ATOMS: atom_id res chain seq x y z
N SER A 1 31.27 10.98 11.51
CA SER A 1 31.92 12.14 10.89
C SER A 1 30.97 12.75 9.84
N VAL A 2 30.95 14.08 9.71
CA VAL A 2 30.08 14.82 8.80
C VAL A 2 30.34 14.47 7.33
N LYS A 3 31.54 14.04 6.96
CA LYS A 3 31.91 13.67 5.58
C LYS A 3 31.27 12.33 5.11
N SER A 4 31.01 11.38 6.01
CA SER A 4 30.38 10.11 5.61
C SER A 4 28.86 10.24 5.36
N ARG A 5 28.19 11.21 5.99
CA ARG A 5 26.75 11.47 5.76
C ARG A 5 26.48 12.07 4.38
N GLY A 6 27.37 12.92 3.86
CA GLY A 6 27.21 13.52 2.53
C GLY A 6 27.37 12.53 1.37
N LEU A 7 28.32 11.59 1.46
CA LEU A 7 28.51 10.54 0.44
C LEU A 7 27.32 9.56 0.39
N GLY A 8 26.80 9.14 1.54
CA GLY A 8 25.61 8.29 1.61
C GLY A 8 24.38 8.91 0.93
N ASP A 9 24.14 10.22 1.09
CA ASP A 9 23.04 10.93 0.44
C ASP A 9 23.21 11.03 -1.09
N VAL A 10 24.42 11.12 -1.60
CA VAL A 10 24.71 11.13 -3.04
C VAL A 10 24.40 9.77 -3.67
N TYR A 11 24.87 8.66 -3.07
CA TYR A 11 24.64 7.31 -3.60
C TYR A 11 23.16 6.93 -3.65
N LYS A 12 22.38 7.28 -2.62
CA LYS A 12 20.92 7.04 -2.60
C LYS A 12 20.19 7.74 -3.74
N ARG A 13 20.57 8.98 -4.00
CA ARG A 13 20.02 9.77 -5.11
C ARG A 13 20.34 9.13 -6.44
N GLN A 14 21.58 8.72 -6.65
CA GLN A 14 22.07 8.16 -7.90
C GLN A 14 21.38 6.83 -8.26
N VAL A 15 21.05 5.96 -7.31
CA VAL A 15 20.39 4.67 -7.61
C VAL A 15 19.04 4.89 -8.27
N LEU A 16 18.15 5.74 -7.70
CA LEU A 16 16.85 6.01 -8.32
C LEU A 16 16.98 6.87 -9.58
N GLU A 17 17.95 7.77 -9.61
CA GLU A 17 18.23 8.64 -10.77
C GLU A 17 18.81 7.87 -11.96
N SER A 18 19.41 6.70 -11.75
CA SER A 18 19.90 5.84 -12.82
C SER A 18 18.81 5.00 -13.50
N LEU A 19 17.62 4.92 -12.88
CA LEU A 19 16.50 4.20 -13.47
C LEU A 19 15.87 5.02 -14.60
N THR A 20 15.45 4.33 -15.66
CA THR A 20 14.80 4.99 -16.79
C THR A 20 13.40 5.49 -16.38
N PRO A 21 13.06 6.77 -16.52
CA PRO A 21 11.71 7.28 -16.26
C PRO A 21 10.63 6.47 -16.97
N GLY A 22 9.53 6.18 -16.27
CA GLY A 22 8.43 5.36 -16.80
C GLY A 22 8.67 3.86 -16.78
N SER A 23 9.90 3.37 -16.53
CA SER A 23 10.18 1.93 -16.49
C SER A 23 9.63 1.26 -15.23
N GLY A 24 9.29 -0.01 -15.33
CA GLY A 24 8.83 -0.85 -14.21
C GLY A 24 7.58 -0.32 -13.51
N HIS A 25 7.13 -1.04 -12.50
CA HIS A 25 6.04 -0.58 -11.63
C HIS A 25 6.58 0.35 -10.53
N PRO A 26 5.82 1.37 -10.04
CA PRO A 26 6.28 2.23 -8.94
C PRO A 26 6.72 1.47 -7.68
N MET A 27 6.15 0.31 -7.42
CA MET A 27 6.56 -0.56 -6.29
C MET A 27 7.98 -1.11 -6.45
N ASP A 28 8.45 -1.34 -7.68
CA ASP A 28 9.82 -1.77 -7.93
C ASP A 28 10.79 -0.65 -7.54
N TRP A 29 10.47 0.58 -7.92
CA TRP A 29 11.23 1.77 -7.53
C TRP A 29 11.26 1.96 -6.02
N LEU A 30 10.11 1.74 -5.34
CA LEU A 30 10.02 1.82 -3.89
C LEU A 30 10.91 0.77 -3.21
N ALA A 31 10.87 -0.48 -3.64
CA ALA A 31 11.68 -1.55 -3.07
C ALA A 31 13.19 -1.30 -3.28
N ILE A 32 13.59 -0.87 -4.48
CA ILE A 32 14.96 -0.48 -4.81
C ILE A 32 15.42 0.68 -3.91
N GLY A 33 14.57 1.72 -3.75
CA GLY A 33 14.87 2.86 -2.91
C GLY A 33 15.03 2.50 -1.43
N ILE A 34 14.21 1.60 -0.89
CA ILE A 34 14.34 1.09 0.48
C ILE A 34 15.67 0.35 0.65
N MET A 35 16.06 -0.49 -0.31
CA MET A 35 17.36 -1.18 -0.27
C MET A 35 18.53 -0.20 -0.34
N ALA A 36 18.45 0.80 -1.22
CA ALA A 36 19.48 1.85 -1.33
C ALA A 36 19.61 2.65 -0.02
N LEU A 37 18.50 2.96 0.65
CA LEU A 37 18.54 3.56 1.99
C LEU A 37 19.28 2.67 2.98
N GLY A 38 18.98 1.37 2.99
CA GLY A 38 19.62 0.41 3.89
C GLY A 38 21.13 0.33 3.70
N THR A 39 21.62 0.30 2.46
CA THR A 39 23.07 0.26 2.18
C THR A 39 23.83 1.47 2.69
N ALA A 40 23.15 2.60 2.86
CA ALA A 40 23.77 3.88 3.22
C ALA A 40 23.53 4.30 4.68
N GLU A 41 22.40 3.89 5.31
CA GLU A 41 21.97 4.41 6.62
C GLU A 41 21.79 3.35 7.69
N GLN A 42 21.92 2.06 7.36
CA GLN A 42 21.77 0.99 8.34
C GLN A 42 22.72 1.16 9.51
N THR A 43 22.17 1.14 10.73
CA THR A 43 22.93 1.25 11.98
C THR A 43 23.21 -0.11 12.61
N GLY A 44 22.43 -1.13 12.27
CA GLY A 44 22.43 -2.44 12.90
C GLY A 44 21.51 -2.53 14.14
N ASP A 45 21.01 -1.39 14.63
CA ASP A 45 19.96 -1.38 15.66
C ASP A 45 18.59 -1.34 15.00
N PRO A 46 17.76 -2.40 15.17
CA PRO A 46 16.47 -2.50 14.48
C PRO A 46 15.51 -1.36 14.80
N LYS A 47 15.55 -0.82 16.02
CA LYS A 47 14.66 0.28 16.41
C LYS A 47 15.06 1.57 15.70
N SER A 48 16.35 1.91 15.74
CA SER A 48 16.88 3.08 15.02
C SER A 48 16.66 2.98 13.53
N ASP A 49 16.91 1.81 12.94
CA ASP A 49 16.71 1.56 11.51
C ASP A 49 15.22 1.69 11.11
N SER A 50 14.30 1.19 11.95
CA SER A 50 12.86 1.35 11.73
C SER A 50 12.43 2.81 11.76
N MET A 51 12.87 3.56 12.76
CA MET A 51 12.54 4.99 12.87
C MET A 51 13.14 5.80 11.74
N ASN A 52 14.39 5.49 11.34
CA ASN A 52 15.03 6.14 10.19
C ASN A 52 14.26 5.85 8.89
N LEU A 53 13.87 4.60 8.64
CA LEU A 53 13.10 4.24 7.46
C LEU A 53 11.77 5.00 7.39
N ILE A 54 10.99 4.99 8.49
CA ILE A 54 9.71 5.72 8.56
C ILE A 54 9.93 7.21 8.26
N ALA A 55 10.95 7.82 8.84
CA ALA A 55 11.26 9.24 8.64
C ALA A 55 11.73 9.58 7.22
N ARG A 56 12.30 8.61 6.49
CA ARG A 56 12.76 8.78 5.09
C ARG A 56 11.68 8.51 4.05
N MET A 57 10.59 7.86 4.41
CA MET A 57 9.54 7.49 3.46
C MET A 57 8.97 8.68 2.67
N PRO A 58 8.70 9.86 3.25
CA PRO A 58 8.20 10.99 2.47
C PRO A 58 9.12 11.39 1.32
N GLU A 59 10.42 11.49 1.59
CA GLU A 59 11.42 11.82 0.56
C GLU A 59 11.53 10.71 -0.49
N LEU A 60 11.57 9.45 -0.06
CA LEU A 60 11.62 8.32 -0.97
C LEU A 60 10.41 8.29 -1.89
N MET A 61 9.22 8.47 -1.35
CA MET A 61 7.97 8.51 -2.14
C MET A 61 7.95 9.68 -3.13
N ALA A 62 8.33 10.89 -2.71
CA ALA A 62 8.40 12.04 -3.61
C ALA A 62 9.38 11.80 -4.77
N ARG A 63 10.53 11.16 -4.50
CA ARG A 63 11.47 10.74 -5.53
C ARG A 63 10.90 9.71 -6.49
N VAL A 64 10.23 8.68 -5.97
CA VAL A 64 9.56 7.66 -6.81
C VAL A 64 8.56 8.32 -7.75
N PHE A 65 7.74 9.24 -7.25
CA PHE A 65 6.75 9.95 -8.06
C PHE A 65 7.40 10.82 -9.14
N LEU A 66 8.33 11.68 -8.74
CA LEU A 66 8.90 12.70 -9.64
C LEU A 66 9.93 12.12 -10.60
N LEU A 67 10.85 11.27 -10.13
CA LEU A 67 11.88 10.70 -11.00
C LEU A 67 11.28 9.73 -12.02
N ARG A 68 10.41 8.83 -11.57
CA ARG A 68 9.71 7.94 -12.50
C ARG A 68 8.80 8.70 -13.46
N GLY A 69 8.24 9.84 -13.02
CA GLY A 69 7.47 10.76 -13.85
C GLY A 69 8.30 11.63 -14.80
N GLY A 70 9.64 11.57 -14.75
CA GLY A 70 10.53 12.43 -15.55
C GLY A 70 10.53 13.89 -15.11
N LYS A 71 10.20 14.18 -13.85
CA LYS A 71 10.01 15.53 -13.29
C LYS A 71 10.98 15.85 -12.15
N LYS A 72 12.22 15.40 -12.27
CA LYS A 72 13.27 15.54 -11.23
C LYS A 72 13.43 16.98 -10.73
N GLU A 73 13.34 17.94 -11.60
CA GLU A 73 13.51 19.37 -11.33
C GLU A 73 12.42 19.95 -10.43
N GLN A 74 11.28 19.27 -10.29
CA GLN A 74 10.18 19.71 -9.42
C GLN A 74 10.37 19.30 -7.96
N LEU A 75 11.33 18.43 -7.66
CA LEU A 75 11.55 17.93 -6.30
C LEU A 75 12.06 19.05 -5.39
N ARG A 76 11.22 19.48 -4.45
CA ARG A 76 11.60 20.45 -3.42
C ARG A 76 12.39 19.80 -2.28
N PRO A 77 13.25 20.53 -1.58
CA PRO A 77 13.95 20.04 -0.40
C PRO A 77 12.96 19.78 0.75
N ARG A 78 13.27 18.80 1.58
CA ARG A 78 12.53 18.48 2.80
C ARG A 78 12.57 19.66 3.78
N LYS A 79 11.46 19.89 4.48
CA LYS A 79 11.32 20.84 5.58
C LYS A 79 11.23 20.10 6.92
N PRO A 80 12.19 20.29 7.83
CA PRO A 80 12.21 19.55 9.12
C PRO A 80 11.00 19.80 10.02
N GLU A 81 10.38 20.99 9.90
CA GLU A 81 9.21 21.40 10.68
C GLU A 81 7.89 20.76 10.25
N LEU A 82 7.84 20.16 9.05
CA LEU A 82 6.65 19.55 8.53
C LEU A 82 6.53 18.08 8.95
N GLY A 83 5.30 17.60 9.14
CA GLY A 83 4.98 16.20 9.34
C GLY A 83 5.30 15.33 8.11
N LEU A 84 5.11 14.01 8.23
CA LEU A 84 5.47 13.07 7.16
C LEU A 84 4.66 13.31 5.88
N VAL A 85 3.35 13.48 6.01
CA VAL A 85 2.45 13.69 4.87
C VAL A 85 2.67 15.06 4.25
N GLU A 86 2.77 16.08 5.07
CA GLU A 86 3.00 17.48 4.65
C GLU A 86 4.33 17.63 3.92
N ASN A 87 5.36 16.94 4.39
CA ASN A 87 6.66 16.91 3.71
C ASN A 87 6.56 16.32 2.31
N PHE A 88 5.86 15.18 2.17
CA PHE A 88 5.66 14.54 0.87
C PHE A 88 4.96 15.49 -0.10
N VAL A 89 3.83 16.10 0.30
CA VAL A 89 3.04 17.01 -0.53
C VAL A 89 3.86 18.25 -0.90
N HIS A 90 4.58 18.84 0.07
CA HIS A 90 5.51 19.95 -0.17
C HIS A 90 6.60 19.59 -1.18
N MET A 91 7.20 18.41 -1.05
CA MET A 91 8.29 17.96 -1.94
C MET A 91 7.80 17.70 -3.37
N LEU A 92 6.51 17.41 -3.57
CA LEU A 92 5.88 17.32 -4.90
C LEU A 92 5.63 18.69 -5.53
N GLY A 93 5.84 19.79 -4.81
CA GLY A 93 5.61 21.13 -5.31
C GLY A 93 4.17 21.62 -5.19
N ILE A 94 3.35 20.98 -4.36
CA ILE A 94 1.94 21.31 -4.18
C ILE A 94 1.78 22.22 -2.94
N ASP A 95 0.96 23.27 -3.07
CA ASP A 95 0.76 24.30 -2.04
C ASP A 95 -0.74 24.68 -1.94
N GLY A 96 -1.09 25.49 -0.93
CA GLY A 96 -2.43 26.05 -0.74
C GLY A 96 -3.53 25.00 -0.47
N GLU A 97 -4.75 25.28 -0.89
CA GLU A 97 -5.93 24.46 -0.64
C GLU A 97 -5.79 23.03 -1.22
N GLU A 98 -5.11 22.87 -2.36
CA GLU A 98 -4.85 21.56 -2.95
C GLU A 98 -3.97 20.70 -2.01
N ALA A 99 -2.93 21.31 -1.44
CA ALA A 99 -2.06 20.64 -0.46
C ALA A 99 -2.86 20.23 0.79
N GLU A 100 -3.72 21.09 1.30
CA GLU A 100 -4.54 20.79 2.48
C GLU A 100 -5.49 19.63 2.24
N ARG A 101 -6.18 19.61 1.10
CA ARG A 101 -7.08 18.51 0.70
C ARG A 101 -6.30 17.21 0.54
N MET A 102 -5.16 17.26 -0.14
CA MET A 102 -4.30 16.09 -0.34
C MET A 102 -3.77 15.55 0.99
N CYS A 103 -3.26 16.41 1.87
CA CYS A 103 -2.80 16.03 3.20
C CYS A 103 -3.93 15.39 4.02
N ARG A 104 -5.14 15.91 3.95
CA ARG A 104 -6.28 15.35 4.67
C ARG A 104 -6.59 13.93 4.23
N VAL A 105 -6.68 13.69 2.91
CA VAL A 105 -6.93 12.35 2.35
C VAL A 105 -5.80 11.40 2.71
N LEU A 106 -4.54 11.80 2.54
CA LEU A 106 -3.39 10.94 2.83
C LEU A 106 -3.27 10.59 4.31
N ARG A 107 -3.55 11.51 5.24
CA ARG A 107 -3.56 11.20 6.68
C ARG A 107 -4.58 10.13 7.02
N PHE A 108 -5.82 10.26 6.50
CA PHE A 108 -6.86 9.24 6.67
C PHE A 108 -6.42 7.91 6.06
N PHE A 109 -5.94 7.96 4.83
CA PHE A 109 -5.45 6.77 4.14
C PHE A 109 -4.37 6.05 4.96
N PHE A 110 -3.37 6.77 5.47
CA PHE A 110 -2.27 6.16 6.23
C PHE A 110 -2.72 5.57 7.55
N ILE A 111 -3.55 6.26 8.32
CA ILE A 111 -4.08 5.73 9.58
C ILE A 111 -4.83 4.42 9.34
N LEU A 112 -5.67 4.35 8.33
CA LEU A 112 -6.50 3.19 8.03
C LEU A 112 -5.73 2.02 7.39
N HIS A 113 -4.56 2.27 6.80
CA HIS A 113 -3.74 1.25 6.15
C HIS A 113 -2.44 0.93 6.91
N MET A 114 -2.18 1.58 8.03
CA MET A 114 -0.92 1.51 8.79
C MET A 114 -0.56 0.08 9.20
N ASP A 115 -1.53 -0.73 9.57
CA ASP A 115 -1.32 -2.13 9.93
C ASP A 115 -2.47 -3.03 9.47
N HIS A 116 -2.22 -4.31 9.33
CA HIS A 116 -3.23 -5.33 8.97
C HIS A 116 -2.96 -6.66 9.68
N GLY A 117 -2.21 -6.68 10.76
CA GLY A 117 -1.80 -7.91 11.43
C GLY A 117 -0.81 -8.76 10.62
N GLY A 118 -0.27 -9.78 11.26
CA GLY A 118 0.83 -10.60 10.72
C GLY A 118 0.44 -11.61 9.63
N GLY A 119 -0.87 -11.81 9.37
CA GLY A 119 -1.38 -12.87 8.51
C GLY A 119 -1.46 -12.52 7.01
N ASN A 120 -1.25 -11.26 6.62
CA ASN A 120 -1.21 -10.88 5.21
C ASN A 120 0.16 -11.14 4.58
N LEU A 121 0.19 -11.35 3.27
CA LEU A 121 1.39 -11.80 2.55
C LEU A 121 2.58 -10.84 2.73
N SER A 122 2.39 -9.53 2.59
CA SER A 122 3.50 -8.58 2.70
C SER A 122 4.10 -8.54 4.11
N THR A 123 3.27 -8.46 5.14
CA THR A 123 3.73 -8.49 6.53
C THR A 123 4.41 -9.83 6.85
N PHE A 124 3.80 -10.95 6.45
CA PHE A 124 4.41 -12.27 6.63
C PHE A 124 5.78 -12.36 5.95
N THR A 125 5.90 -11.91 4.70
CA THR A 125 7.18 -11.92 3.96
C THR A 125 8.24 -11.09 4.65
N GLY A 126 7.92 -9.87 5.08
CA GLY A 126 8.83 -9.01 5.84
C GLY A 126 9.28 -9.67 7.13
N LYS A 127 8.36 -10.25 7.90
CA LYS A 127 8.66 -10.98 9.14
C LYS A 127 9.47 -12.25 8.88
N ALA A 128 9.18 -13.00 7.83
CA ALA A 128 9.94 -14.19 7.45
C ALA A 128 11.41 -13.85 7.17
N VAL A 129 11.67 -12.79 6.42
CA VAL A 129 13.02 -12.30 6.16
C VAL A 129 13.68 -11.80 7.46
N ALA A 130 12.94 -11.04 8.28
CA ALA A 130 13.42 -10.54 9.57
C ALA A 130 13.75 -11.65 10.56
N SER A 131 13.07 -12.80 10.50
CA SER A 131 13.34 -13.96 11.37
C SER A 131 14.73 -14.56 11.13
N GLY A 132 15.26 -14.41 9.92
CA GLY A 132 16.65 -14.74 9.57
C GLY A 132 17.68 -13.69 10.00
N ARG A 133 17.29 -12.69 10.80
CA ARG A 133 18.13 -11.57 11.24
C ARG A 133 18.63 -10.64 10.14
N ALA A 134 17.98 -10.66 8.96
CA ALA A 134 18.22 -9.66 7.92
C ALA A 134 17.91 -8.24 8.43
N SER A 135 18.47 -7.22 7.78
CA SER A 135 18.20 -5.82 8.17
C SER A 135 16.72 -5.46 8.05
N VAL A 136 16.30 -4.41 8.76
CA VAL A 136 14.94 -3.85 8.64
C VAL A 136 14.65 -3.44 7.21
N TYR A 137 15.63 -2.85 6.53
CA TYR A 137 15.51 -2.42 5.13
C TYR A 137 15.31 -3.60 4.17
N ALA A 138 16.09 -4.67 4.31
CA ALA A 138 15.92 -5.87 3.49
C ALA A 138 14.57 -6.56 3.75
N SER A 139 14.15 -6.62 5.00
CA SER A 139 12.85 -7.16 5.40
C SER A 139 11.70 -6.33 4.80
N MET A 140 11.83 -4.99 4.84
CA MET A 140 10.82 -4.10 4.29
C MET A 140 10.78 -4.14 2.75
N ALA A 141 11.92 -4.14 2.07
CA ALA A 141 11.96 -4.29 0.61
C ALA A 141 11.30 -5.60 0.16
N SER A 142 11.54 -6.69 0.89
CA SER A 142 10.88 -7.98 0.64
C SER A 142 9.36 -7.91 0.84
N ALA A 143 8.91 -7.21 1.88
CA ALA A 143 7.49 -6.94 2.10
C ALA A 143 6.86 -6.13 0.96
N MET A 144 7.56 -5.11 0.44
CA MET A 144 7.09 -4.31 -0.69
C MET A 144 7.02 -5.13 -1.97
N ASN A 145 7.99 -6.00 -2.23
CA ASN A 145 7.96 -6.94 -3.35
C ASN A 145 6.75 -7.88 -3.28
N ALA A 146 6.43 -8.41 -2.09
CA ALA A 146 5.23 -9.22 -1.90
C ALA A 146 3.94 -8.40 -2.10
N LEU A 147 3.94 -7.12 -1.66
CA LEU A 147 2.80 -6.22 -1.82
C LEU A 147 2.55 -5.85 -3.30
N SER A 148 3.57 -5.86 -4.15
CA SER A 148 3.46 -5.48 -5.55
C SER A 148 2.64 -6.46 -6.40
N GLY A 149 2.29 -7.63 -5.87
CA GLY A 149 1.56 -8.66 -6.60
C GLY A 149 0.10 -8.28 -6.91
N PRO A 150 -0.41 -8.65 -8.11
CA PRO A 150 -1.78 -8.31 -8.52
C PRO A 150 -2.86 -8.94 -7.65
N LEU A 151 -2.58 -10.07 -6.99
CA LEU A 151 -3.50 -10.75 -6.06
C LEU A 151 -3.36 -10.23 -4.62
N HIS A 152 -2.59 -9.17 -4.38
CA HIS A 152 -2.40 -8.61 -3.06
C HIS A 152 -2.55 -7.08 -3.05
N GLY A 153 -1.48 -6.31 -3.24
CA GLY A 153 -1.53 -4.86 -3.03
C GLY A 153 -2.12 -4.05 -4.19
N ARG A 154 -2.29 -4.61 -5.38
CA ARG A 154 -2.85 -3.89 -6.54
C ARG A 154 -4.39 -3.85 -6.56
N ALA A 155 -5.05 -4.31 -5.53
CA ALA A 155 -6.51 -4.36 -5.51
C ALA A 155 -7.14 -2.97 -5.64
N ASN A 156 -6.61 -1.95 -4.96
CA ASN A 156 -7.12 -0.58 -5.06
C ASN A 156 -6.93 0.06 -6.45
N GLN A 157 -5.87 -0.30 -7.17
CA GLN A 157 -5.70 0.08 -8.58
C GLN A 157 -6.80 -0.55 -9.43
N ALA A 158 -7.01 -1.86 -9.30
CA ALA A 158 -8.03 -2.59 -10.06
C ALA A 158 -9.45 -2.08 -9.74
N VAL A 159 -9.72 -1.66 -8.50
CA VAL A 159 -11.00 -1.04 -8.13
C VAL A 159 -11.23 0.27 -8.86
N LEU A 160 -10.24 1.16 -8.95
CA LEU A 160 -10.42 2.41 -9.68
C LEU A 160 -10.67 2.16 -11.17
N GLU A 161 -9.90 1.28 -11.79
CA GLU A 161 -10.09 0.90 -13.19
C GLU A 161 -11.49 0.28 -13.42
N PHE A 162 -11.98 -0.51 -12.47
CA PHE A 162 -13.34 -1.06 -12.47
C PHE A 162 -14.40 0.05 -12.40
N ILE A 163 -14.27 1.02 -11.49
CA ILE A 163 -15.18 2.15 -11.35
C ILE A 163 -15.18 3.00 -12.63
N GLN A 164 -14.01 3.28 -13.21
CA GLN A 164 -13.89 4.05 -14.46
C GLN A 164 -14.55 3.34 -15.64
N ARG A 165 -14.53 2.00 -15.72
CA ARG A 165 -15.22 1.22 -16.77
C ARG A 165 -16.74 1.30 -16.66
N ILE A 166 -17.31 1.53 -15.48
CA ILE A 166 -18.74 1.72 -15.29
C ILE A 166 -19.19 2.98 -16.03
N GLY A 167 -18.50 4.10 -15.84
CA GLY A 167 -18.67 5.33 -16.63
C GLY A 167 -19.99 6.08 -16.42
N THR A 168 -20.85 5.64 -15.51
CA THR A 168 -22.16 6.22 -15.23
C THR A 168 -22.53 6.08 -13.77
N SER A 169 -23.21 7.07 -13.19
CA SER A 169 -23.77 7.01 -11.84
C SER A 169 -25.24 6.54 -11.82
N ASN A 170 -25.79 6.15 -12.97
CA ASN A 170 -27.15 5.61 -13.04
C ASN A 170 -27.24 4.24 -12.36
N ARG A 171 -28.16 4.09 -11.43
CA ARG A 171 -28.35 2.89 -10.61
C ARG A 171 -28.61 1.62 -11.44
N ASP A 172 -29.48 1.72 -12.42
CA ASP A 172 -29.89 0.56 -13.22
C ASP A 172 -28.77 0.11 -14.17
N GLU A 173 -28.05 1.06 -14.73
CA GLU A 173 -26.87 0.78 -15.57
C GLU A 173 -25.73 0.15 -14.77
N ILE A 174 -25.48 0.63 -13.54
CA ILE A 174 -24.50 0.02 -12.62
C ILE A 174 -24.92 -1.41 -12.26
N ALA A 175 -26.20 -1.63 -11.94
CA ALA A 175 -26.72 -2.97 -11.66
C ALA A 175 -26.54 -3.91 -12.83
N ALA A 176 -26.86 -3.46 -14.05
CA ALA A 176 -26.65 -4.23 -15.28
C ALA A 176 -25.17 -4.56 -15.50
N PHE A 177 -24.27 -3.59 -15.29
CA PHE A 177 -22.83 -3.79 -15.40
C PHE A 177 -22.32 -4.85 -14.40
N VAL A 178 -22.70 -4.75 -13.12
CA VAL A 178 -22.31 -5.71 -12.07
C VAL A 178 -22.79 -7.12 -12.44
N ASN A 179 -24.03 -7.27 -12.90
CA ASN A 179 -24.56 -8.54 -13.35
C ASN A 179 -23.78 -9.12 -14.54
N ALA A 180 -23.43 -8.29 -15.54
CA ALA A 180 -22.62 -8.73 -16.68
C ALA A 180 -21.20 -9.19 -16.28
N GLU A 181 -20.57 -8.53 -15.28
CA GLU A 181 -19.30 -8.98 -14.74
C GLU A 181 -19.42 -10.35 -14.06
N ILE A 182 -20.51 -10.59 -13.28
CA ILE A 182 -20.77 -11.88 -12.64
C ILE A 182 -21.01 -12.98 -13.70
N ASP A 183 -21.82 -12.71 -14.73
CA ASP A 183 -22.09 -13.66 -15.82
C ASP A 183 -20.80 -14.05 -16.58
N SER A 184 -19.91 -13.09 -16.73
CA SER A 184 -18.59 -13.27 -17.33
C SER A 184 -17.55 -13.90 -16.39
N ARG A 185 -17.93 -14.22 -15.16
CA ARG A 185 -17.04 -14.74 -14.10
C ARG A 185 -15.86 -13.81 -13.81
N ARG A 186 -16.03 -12.51 -14.00
CA ARG A 186 -15.01 -11.51 -13.63
C ARG A 186 -15.19 -11.06 -12.18
N PRO A 187 -14.11 -10.69 -11.49
CA PRO A 187 -14.17 -10.20 -10.12
C PRO A 187 -14.98 -8.91 -10.01
N ILE A 188 -15.79 -8.80 -8.96
CA ILE A 188 -16.40 -7.53 -8.56
C ILE A 188 -15.43 -6.86 -7.57
N TYR A 189 -14.58 -6.00 -8.10
CA TYR A 189 -13.54 -5.34 -7.31
C TYR A 189 -14.14 -4.39 -6.25
N GLY A 190 -13.47 -4.26 -5.11
CA GLY A 190 -13.93 -3.44 -3.99
C GLY A 190 -14.93 -4.14 -3.06
N PHE A 191 -15.25 -5.42 -3.31
CA PHE A 191 -16.17 -6.22 -2.50
C PHE A 191 -15.52 -7.53 -2.05
N GLY A 192 -15.99 -8.00 -0.88
CA GLY A 192 -15.47 -9.21 -0.27
C GLY A 192 -14.20 -9.00 0.56
N HIS A 193 -13.95 -9.90 1.50
CA HIS A 193 -12.78 -9.89 2.35
C HIS A 193 -12.45 -11.29 2.85
N GLY A 194 -11.15 -11.65 2.94
CA GLY A 194 -10.71 -12.98 3.38
C GLY A 194 -11.02 -13.32 4.84
N VAL A 195 -11.19 -12.31 5.69
CA VAL A 195 -11.38 -12.44 7.14
C VAL A 195 -12.71 -11.85 7.61
N LEU A 196 -13.07 -10.65 7.14
CA LEU A 196 -14.27 -9.93 7.57
C LEU A 196 -15.53 -10.60 7.02
N SER A 197 -16.59 -10.62 7.82
CA SER A 197 -17.95 -11.11 7.45
C SER A 197 -19.00 -9.99 7.36
N ALA A 198 -18.56 -8.73 7.52
CA ALA A 198 -19.38 -7.53 7.42
C ALA A 198 -18.66 -6.47 6.59
N GLU A 199 -19.29 -5.31 6.39
CA GLU A 199 -18.64 -4.15 5.75
C GLU A 199 -17.36 -3.78 6.48
N ASP A 200 -16.28 -3.57 5.75
CA ASP A 200 -15.02 -3.11 6.30
C ASP A 200 -15.20 -1.69 6.89
N PRO A 201 -14.96 -1.49 8.19
CA PRO A 201 -15.14 -0.17 8.82
C PRO A 201 -14.26 0.91 8.17
N ARG A 202 -13.13 0.53 7.58
CA ARG A 202 -12.26 1.44 6.85
C ARG A 202 -12.90 1.92 5.55
N ALA A 203 -13.61 1.04 4.82
CA ALA A 203 -14.38 1.42 3.64
C ALA A 203 -15.42 2.49 3.98
N ARG A 204 -16.18 2.28 5.04
CA ARG A 204 -17.19 3.23 5.51
C ARG A 204 -16.60 4.61 5.83
N LEU A 205 -15.46 4.64 6.52
CA LEU A 205 -14.78 5.89 6.86
C LEU A 205 -14.24 6.63 5.64
N LEU A 206 -13.62 5.91 4.69
CA LEU A 206 -13.09 6.51 3.46
C LEU A 206 -14.20 7.01 2.54
N ILE A 207 -15.28 6.24 2.37
CA ILE A 207 -16.43 6.69 1.57
C ILE A 207 -17.09 7.90 2.24
N GLY A 208 -17.23 7.91 3.59
CA GLY A 208 -17.73 9.07 4.32
C GLY A 208 -16.86 10.32 4.16
N LEU A 209 -15.54 10.17 4.10
CA LEU A 209 -14.64 11.29 3.80
C LEU A 209 -14.87 11.85 2.37
N GLY A 210 -15.29 11.02 1.42
CA GLY A 210 -15.63 11.45 0.08
C GLY A 210 -16.80 12.44 0.03
N ASP A 211 -17.78 12.35 0.96
CA ASP A 211 -18.88 13.32 1.06
C ASP A 211 -18.38 14.76 1.37
N GLU A 212 -17.21 14.87 2.01
CA GLU A 212 -16.60 16.15 2.33
C GLU A 212 -15.59 16.62 1.29
N ILE A 213 -14.84 15.71 0.70
CA ILE A 213 -13.71 16.02 -0.20
C ILE A 213 -14.16 16.16 -1.65
N CYS A 214 -15.07 15.31 -2.12
CA CYS A 214 -15.43 15.24 -3.54
C CYS A 214 -16.91 14.84 -3.77
N PRO A 215 -17.89 15.54 -3.16
CA PRO A 215 -19.32 15.15 -3.24
C PRO A 215 -19.86 15.10 -4.67
N ASP A 216 -19.34 15.98 -5.54
CA ASP A 216 -19.79 16.13 -6.92
C ASP A 216 -18.99 15.31 -7.95
N ASP A 217 -17.92 14.61 -7.51
CA ASP A 217 -17.09 13.78 -8.36
C ASP A 217 -17.87 12.57 -8.89
N GLU A 218 -17.86 12.35 -10.21
CA GLU A 218 -18.65 11.28 -10.84
C GLU A 218 -18.19 9.89 -10.40
N LEU A 219 -16.89 9.66 -10.18
CA LEU A 219 -16.39 8.38 -9.68
C LEU A 219 -16.86 8.14 -8.24
N TYR A 220 -16.94 9.20 -7.44
CA TYR A 220 -17.47 9.12 -6.09
C TYR A 220 -18.97 8.77 -6.08
N LYS A 221 -19.76 9.37 -6.96
CA LYS A 221 -21.19 9.01 -7.12
C LYS A 221 -21.37 7.54 -7.49
N ILE A 222 -20.53 7.02 -8.40
CA ILE A 222 -20.51 5.59 -8.74
C ILE A 222 -20.20 4.73 -7.51
N VAL A 223 -19.19 5.08 -6.72
CA VAL A 223 -18.83 4.36 -5.48
C VAL A 223 -19.99 4.30 -4.49
N LYS A 224 -20.75 5.41 -4.32
CA LYS A 224 -21.93 5.45 -3.44
C LYS A 224 -23.01 4.47 -3.91
N VAL A 225 -23.32 4.49 -5.21
CA VAL A 225 -24.31 3.58 -5.78
C VAL A 225 -23.85 2.12 -5.67
N LEU A 226 -22.58 1.83 -6.01
CA LEU A 226 -22.01 0.48 -5.87
C LEU A 226 -22.13 -0.03 -4.43
N ARG A 227 -21.76 0.79 -3.44
CA ARG A 227 -21.87 0.43 -2.01
C ARG A 227 -23.28 0.03 -1.63
N GLU A 228 -24.27 0.71 -2.18
CA GLU A 228 -25.68 0.53 -1.86
C GLU A 228 -26.27 -0.75 -2.49
N ILE A 229 -26.02 -0.98 -3.79
CA ILE A 229 -26.73 -2.04 -4.53
C ILE A 229 -25.97 -3.37 -4.64
N THR A 230 -24.64 -3.31 -4.72
CA THR A 230 -23.84 -4.50 -5.03
C THR A 230 -23.94 -5.61 -3.97
N PRO A 231 -24.02 -5.32 -2.65
CA PRO A 231 -24.18 -6.38 -1.66
C PRO A 231 -25.41 -7.27 -1.87
N GLU A 232 -26.55 -6.68 -2.25
CA GLU A 232 -27.76 -7.44 -2.48
C GLU A 232 -27.69 -8.25 -3.78
N ILE A 233 -27.15 -7.67 -4.86
CA ILE A 233 -26.88 -8.39 -6.12
C ILE A 233 -25.97 -9.61 -5.84
N LEU A 234 -24.90 -9.42 -5.07
CA LEU A 234 -23.97 -10.51 -4.76
C LEU A 234 -24.61 -11.61 -3.92
N LYS A 235 -25.47 -11.29 -2.94
CA LYS A 235 -26.20 -12.28 -2.15
C LYS A 235 -27.16 -13.10 -3.01
N GLU A 236 -27.88 -12.44 -3.91
CA GLU A 236 -28.85 -13.09 -4.80
C GLU A 236 -28.14 -14.00 -5.81
N ARG A 237 -27.12 -13.46 -6.50
CA ARG A 237 -26.44 -14.14 -7.62
C ARG A 237 -25.41 -15.17 -7.16
N LEU A 238 -24.82 -14.99 -5.99
CA LEU A 238 -23.75 -15.82 -5.42
C LEU A 238 -24.09 -16.26 -3.97
N PRO A 239 -25.10 -17.12 -3.75
CA PRO A 239 -25.61 -17.44 -2.41
C PRO A 239 -24.59 -18.09 -1.46
N LYS A 240 -23.43 -18.53 -1.98
CA LYS A 240 -22.31 -19.08 -1.18
C LYS A 240 -21.26 -18.03 -0.81
N ILE A 241 -21.45 -16.76 -1.20
CA ILE A 241 -20.48 -15.69 -0.89
C ILE A 241 -20.43 -15.45 0.62
N ARG A 242 -19.24 -15.51 1.22
CA ARG A 242 -19.08 -15.28 2.67
C ARG A 242 -19.23 -13.81 3.05
N ASN A 243 -18.72 -12.92 2.21
CA ASN A 243 -18.74 -11.49 2.45
C ASN A 243 -19.08 -10.75 1.15
N PRO A 244 -20.30 -10.25 0.98
CA PRO A 244 -20.70 -9.47 -0.18
C PRO A 244 -20.45 -7.96 -0.02
N TYR A 245 -19.93 -7.52 1.13
CA TYR A 245 -19.86 -6.12 1.51
C TYR A 245 -18.60 -5.43 0.99
N PRO A 246 -18.64 -4.07 0.92
CA PRO A 246 -17.47 -3.28 0.56
C PRO A 246 -16.25 -3.55 1.43
N ASN A 247 -15.08 -3.59 0.80
CA ASN A 247 -13.79 -3.58 1.45
C ASN A 247 -13.10 -2.21 1.33
N VAL A 248 -11.96 -2.05 1.98
CA VAL A 248 -11.24 -0.76 2.05
C VAL A 248 -10.88 -0.19 0.67
N ASP A 249 -10.68 -1.05 -0.33
CA ASP A 249 -10.24 -0.64 -1.66
C ASP A 249 -11.32 0.13 -2.42
N LEU A 250 -12.62 -0.11 -2.13
CA LEU A 250 -13.72 0.57 -2.81
C LEU A 250 -13.65 2.10 -2.65
N GLY A 251 -13.26 2.60 -1.46
CA GLY A 251 -13.17 4.04 -1.20
C GLY A 251 -11.77 4.63 -1.41
N SER A 252 -10.72 3.83 -1.26
CA SER A 252 -9.35 4.33 -1.16
C SER A 252 -8.80 4.86 -2.48
N GLY A 253 -8.98 4.14 -3.58
CA GLY A 253 -8.47 4.54 -4.90
C GLY A 253 -9.16 5.80 -5.44
N MET A 254 -10.47 5.89 -5.29
CA MET A 254 -11.25 7.04 -5.72
C MET A 254 -10.82 8.32 -4.97
N LEU A 255 -10.62 8.26 -3.65
CA LEU A 255 -10.14 9.41 -2.88
C LEU A 255 -8.75 9.88 -3.31
N LEU A 256 -7.82 8.97 -3.58
CA LEU A 256 -6.51 9.33 -4.12
C LEU A 256 -6.65 10.02 -5.48
N HIS A 257 -7.55 9.51 -6.35
CA HIS A 257 -7.82 10.13 -7.64
C HIS A 257 -8.37 11.56 -7.49
N SER A 258 -9.33 11.77 -6.58
CA SER A 258 -10.00 13.07 -6.39
C SER A 258 -9.08 14.18 -5.88
N VAL A 259 -7.92 13.84 -5.31
CA VAL A 259 -6.90 14.79 -4.87
C VAL A 259 -5.67 14.83 -5.78
N GLY A 260 -5.81 14.43 -7.05
CA GLY A 260 -4.80 14.63 -8.09
C GLY A 260 -3.88 13.45 -8.36
N PHE A 261 -3.98 12.32 -7.65
CA PHE A 261 -3.22 11.11 -7.98
C PHE A 261 -3.92 10.31 -9.07
N VAL A 262 -3.92 10.82 -10.31
CA VAL A 262 -4.70 10.26 -11.43
C VAL A 262 -4.10 8.98 -12.04
N LYS A 263 -2.90 8.57 -11.66
CA LYS A 263 -2.24 7.35 -12.15
C LYS A 263 -2.40 6.22 -11.15
N PRO A 264 -3.27 5.22 -11.40
CA PRO A 264 -3.61 4.18 -10.43
C PRO A 264 -2.42 3.28 -10.06
N ASP A 265 -1.41 3.13 -10.94
CA ASP A 265 -0.22 2.33 -10.68
C ASP A 265 0.58 2.79 -9.45
N TYR A 266 0.43 4.05 -9.02
CA TYR A 266 1.04 4.55 -7.79
C TYR A 266 0.27 4.23 -6.51
N TYR A 267 -0.97 3.77 -6.57
CA TYR A 267 -1.79 3.59 -5.35
C TYR A 267 -1.21 2.53 -4.42
N THR A 268 -0.67 1.47 -4.98
CA THR A 268 0.01 0.44 -4.19
C THR A 268 1.23 0.98 -3.44
N THR A 269 1.91 2.03 -3.95
CA THR A 269 3.03 2.64 -3.22
C THR A 269 2.58 3.43 -1.99
N PHE A 270 1.43 4.10 -2.04
CA PHE A 270 0.82 4.72 -0.85
C PHE A 270 0.45 3.67 0.19
N PHE A 271 -0.13 2.55 -0.27
CA PHE A 271 -0.43 1.42 0.59
C PHE A 271 0.86 0.87 1.24
N GLY A 272 1.93 0.70 0.44
CA GLY A 272 3.25 0.29 0.93
C GLY A 272 3.81 1.25 1.98
N TRP A 273 3.79 2.55 1.70
CA TRP A 273 4.26 3.57 2.63
C TRP A 273 3.48 3.54 3.95
N ALA A 274 2.15 3.55 3.91
CA ALA A 274 1.33 3.46 5.11
C ALA A 274 1.72 2.23 5.95
N ARG A 275 1.93 1.08 5.32
CA ARG A 275 2.21 -0.20 5.97
C ARG A 275 3.60 -0.31 6.59
N VAL A 276 4.56 0.55 6.21
CA VAL A 276 5.93 0.52 6.76
C VAL A 276 5.94 0.59 8.28
N ALA A 277 5.12 1.46 8.88
CA ALA A 277 5.08 1.62 10.33
C ALA A 277 4.63 0.33 11.05
N GLY A 278 3.53 -0.29 10.60
CA GLY A 278 3.00 -1.51 11.19
C GLY A 278 3.94 -2.71 11.02
N ILE A 279 4.54 -2.87 9.84
CA ILE A 279 5.51 -3.96 9.61
C ILE A 279 6.77 -3.77 10.48
N CYS A 280 7.28 -2.53 10.58
CA CYS A 280 8.41 -2.23 11.48
C CYS A 280 8.07 -2.57 12.93
N ALA A 281 6.89 -2.16 13.42
CA ALA A 281 6.44 -2.47 14.76
C ALA A 281 6.37 -3.98 15.02
N GLN A 282 5.79 -4.75 14.10
CA GLN A 282 5.71 -6.21 14.22
C GLN A 282 7.08 -6.89 14.16
N ILE A 283 8.00 -6.41 13.33
CA ILE A 283 9.38 -6.93 13.30
C ILE A 283 10.07 -6.66 14.65
N LEU A 284 9.91 -5.47 15.22
CA LEU A 284 10.50 -5.11 16.52
C LEU A 284 9.90 -5.94 17.64
N ASP A 285 8.58 -6.12 17.68
CA ASP A 285 7.90 -6.96 18.67
C ASP A 285 8.43 -8.40 18.62
N GLU A 286 8.52 -8.99 17.44
CA GLU A 286 9.06 -10.35 17.27
C GLU A 286 10.53 -10.45 17.68
N ARG A 287 11.35 -9.45 17.38
CA ARG A 287 12.77 -9.45 17.80
C ARG A 287 12.95 -9.33 19.29
N ASN A 288 12.04 -8.63 19.98
CA ASN A 288 12.04 -8.46 21.42
C ASN A 288 11.30 -9.59 22.16
N SER A 289 10.58 -10.44 21.45
CA SER A 289 9.86 -11.56 22.06
C SER A 289 10.80 -12.57 22.73
N ARG A 290 10.25 -13.44 23.59
CA ARG A 290 10.99 -14.53 24.25
C ARG A 290 12.22 -14.01 25.03
N GLU A 291 12.06 -12.95 25.81
CA GLU A 291 13.12 -12.34 26.63
C GLU A 291 14.30 -11.84 25.76
N GLY A 292 14.02 -11.24 24.61
CA GLY A 292 15.03 -10.71 23.70
C GLY A 292 15.69 -11.77 22.78
N ARG A 293 15.36 -13.05 22.92
CA ARG A 293 15.85 -14.11 22.02
C ARG A 293 15.22 -14.02 20.63
N GLY A 294 14.05 -13.39 20.52
CA GLY A 294 13.31 -13.21 19.29
C GLY A 294 12.64 -14.47 18.77
N THR A 295 11.92 -14.33 17.66
CA THR A 295 11.26 -15.44 16.98
C THR A 295 12.30 -16.33 16.27
N PRO A 296 12.13 -17.66 16.27
CA PRO A 296 12.95 -18.56 15.45
C PRO A 296 12.77 -18.28 13.96
N ILE A 297 13.74 -18.69 13.15
CA ILE A 297 13.62 -18.62 11.69
C ILE A 297 12.34 -19.32 11.23
N TYR A 298 11.52 -18.62 10.45
CA TYR A 298 10.34 -19.20 9.85
C TYR A 298 10.72 -20.24 8.79
N ARG A 299 10.27 -21.45 8.99
CA ARG A 299 10.51 -22.55 8.07
C ARG A 299 9.19 -23.16 7.63
N PRO A 300 8.92 -23.27 6.33
CA PRO A 300 7.75 -23.99 5.85
C PRO A 300 7.88 -25.48 6.24
N LYS A 301 6.75 -26.08 6.62
CA LYS A 301 6.68 -27.55 6.76
C LYS A 301 6.59 -28.14 5.36
N TYR A 302 7.60 -28.87 4.96
CA TYR A 302 7.57 -29.65 3.73
C TYR A 302 6.94 -31.02 4.01
N ILE A 303 5.78 -31.27 3.47
CA ILE A 303 5.10 -32.59 3.53
C ILE A 303 5.08 -33.12 2.10
N PRO A 304 5.93 -34.13 1.74
CA PRO A 304 5.90 -34.69 0.41
C PRO A 304 4.56 -35.40 0.19
N LYS A 305 3.83 -35.00 -0.85
CA LYS A 305 2.65 -35.74 -1.30
C LYS A 305 3.14 -37.08 -1.86
N ASN A 306 2.60 -38.20 -1.36
CA ASN A 306 2.80 -39.56 -1.87
C ASN A 306 4.14 -40.27 -1.58
N GLN A 307 4.88 -39.91 -0.54
CA GLN A 307 5.95 -40.76 -0.04
C GLN A 307 5.66 -41.21 1.41
N PRO A 308 5.78 -42.50 1.72
CA PRO A 308 5.75 -42.96 3.10
C PRO A 308 6.93 -42.36 3.86
N PHE A 309 6.68 -41.89 5.09
CA PHE A 309 7.75 -41.38 5.95
C PHE A 309 8.87 -42.44 6.06
N ARG A 310 10.05 -42.17 5.53
CA ARG A 310 11.28 -42.92 5.90
C ARG A 310 11.61 -42.52 7.33
N ARG A 311 11.41 -43.41 8.29
CA ARG A 311 12.07 -43.29 9.60
C ARG A 311 13.57 -43.48 9.35
N LEU A 312 14.32 -42.43 9.57
CA LEU A 312 15.78 -42.58 9.73
C LEU A 312 15.97 -43.26 11.08
N GLY A 313 16.51 -44.47 11.02
CA GLY A 313 16.88 -45.26 12.18
C GLY A 313 17.99 -44.64 13.00
#